data_3f8779e94d3165bac3d6d2f4c86859c3
#
_entry.id   3f8779e94d3165bac3d6d2f4c86859c3
#
_cell.length_a   1.000
_cell.length_b   1.000
_cell.length_c   1.000
_cell.angle_alpha   90.00
_cell.angle_beta   90.00
_cell.angle_gamma   90.00
#
_symmetry.space_group_name_H-M   'P 1'
#
loop_
_entity.id
_entity.type
_entity.pdbx_description
1 polymer ?
#
loop_
_entity_poly.entity_id
_entity_poly.type
_entity_poly.pdbx_seq_one_letter_code
_entity_poly.pdbx_strand_id
1 'polypeptide(L)'
;IVFKQGIAGYFNALIIANIVSIVFLGTACGIWKEIIYTKLDKNLMRQMLTFSVPLIFNAVSWWIANSSDRLMLNYFNGAGDVGLYSVAAKIPSIITSITSIFNQAWMISSVTEYDSTNDNSFYSKTFNGYNFVLIFCTALAIIVIKPFMYLYVGTDFRSSWIYVPFLLVGAIFF
;
A
#
# COMPACT_ATOMS: atom_id res chain seq x y z
N ILE A 1 9.88 10.69 -19.57
CA ILE A 1 9.84 12.10 -20.01
C ILE A 1 11.07 12.40 -20.87
N VAL A 2 12.28 12.08 -20.39
CA VAL A 2 13.55 12.39 -21.09
C VAL A 2 13.67 11.68 -22.45
N PHE A 3 13.30 10.41 -22.54
CA PHE A 3 13.41 9.63 -23.79
C PHE A 3 12.15 9.61 -24.66
N LYS A 4 11.11 10.37 -24.33
CA LYS A 4 9.83 10.48 -25.07
C LYS A 4 9.18 9.12 -25.44
N GLN A 5 9.49 8.06 -24.70
CA GLN A 5 9.00 6.68 -24.95
C GLN A 5 7.59 6.43 -24.40
N GLY A 6 6.92 7.44 -23.85
CA GLY A 6 5.56 7.32 -23.34
C GLY A 6 5.39 6.18 -22.32
N ILE A 7 4.33 5.40 -22.47
CA ILE A 7 3.97 4.29 -21.58
C ILE A 7 5.03 3.18 -21.57
N ALA A 8 5.60 2.86 -22.74
CA ALA A 8 6.66 1.84 -22.83
C ALA A 8 7.91 2.21 -22.03
N GLY A 9 8.29 3.50 -22.02
CA GLY A 9 9.41 3.99 -21.21
C GLY A 9 9.17 3.84 -19.72
N TYR A 10 7.93 4.02 -19.26
CA TYR A 10 7.55 3.81 -17.86
C TYR A 10 7.73 2.33 -17.43
N PHE A 11 7.23 1.39 -18.23
CA PHE A 11 7.39 -0.03 -17.93
C PHE A 11 8.85 -0.48 -17.96
N ASN A 12 9.63 -0.02 -18.93
CA ASN A 12 11.07 -0.31 -18.99
C ASN A 12 11.82 0.22 -17.77
N ALA A 13 11.49 1.43 -17.30
CA ALA A 13 12.08 2.00 -16.10
C ALA A 13 11.75 1.18 -14.85
N LEU A 14 10.51 0.69 -14.73
CA LEU A 14 10.11 -0.19 -13.62
C LEU A 14 10.88 -1.52 -13.64
N ILE A 15 11.01 -2.15 -14.81
CA ILE A 15 11.75 -3.41 -14.96
C ILE A 15 13.21 -3.21 -14.54
N ILE A 16 13.87 -2.18 -15.07
CA ILE A 16 15.26 -1.87 -14.75
C ILE A 16 15.43 -1.60 -13.25
N ALA A 17 14.55 -0.78 -12.66
CA ALA A 17 14.58 -0.48 -11.24
C ALA A 17 14.47 -1.75 -10.37
N ASN A 18 13.56 -2.67 -10.72
CA ASN A 18 13.40 -3.93 -10.01
C ASN A 18 14.64 -4.83 -10.17
N ILE A 19 15.22 -4.94 -11.37
CA ILE A 19 16.45 -5.73 -11.59
C ILE A 19 17.59 -5.16 -10.75
N VAL A 20 17.80 -3.85 -10.78
CA VAL A 20 18.84 -3.19 -9.98
C VAL A 20 18.63 -3.43 -8.49
N SER A 21 17.39 -3.34 -8.01
CA SER A 21 17.06 -3.61 -6.61
C SER A 21 17.35 -5.06 -6.21
N ILE A 22 17.00 -6.03 -7.05
CA ILE A 22 17.29 -7.46 -6.79
C ILE A 22 18.79 -7.71 -6.72
N VAL A 23 19.56 -7.18 -7.67
CA VAL A 23 21.02 -7.34 -7.69
C VAL A 23 21.65 -6.65 -6.48
N PHE A 24 21.23 -5.42 -6.16
CA PHE A 24 21.74 -4.68 -5.02
C PHE A 24 21.46 -5.39 -3.70
N LEU A 25 20.20 -5.79 -3.45
CA LEU A 25 19.82 -6.49 -2.23
C LEU A 25 20.48 -7.87 -2.15
N GLY A 26 20.55 -8.60 -3.24
CA GLY A 26 21.22 -9.91 -3.31
C GLY A 26 22.68 -9.84 -2.93
N THR A 27 23.39 -8.80 -3.37
CA THR A 27 24.80 -8.60 -3.07
C THR A 27 25.02 -8.00 -1.67
N ALA A 28 24.25 -6.98 -1.29
CA ALA A 28 24.39 -6.29 0.00
C ALA A 28 24.01 -7.18 1.19
N CYS A 29 22.94 -7.97 1.06
CA CYS A 29 22.50 -8.90 2.12
C CYS A 29 23.18 -10.27 2.05
N GLY A 30 24.03 -10.53 1.05
CA GLY A 30 24.73 -11.81 0.89
C GLY A 30 23.81 -13.01 0.68
N ILE A 31 22.57 -12.79 0.22
CA ILE A 31 21.51 -13.81 0.07
C ILE A 31 22.01 -14.99 -0.77
N TRP A 32 22.87 -14.72 -1.76
CA TRP A 32 23.45 -15.74 -2.62
C TRP A 32 24.26 -16.81 -1.86
N LYS A 33 24.81 -16.49 -0.67
CA LYS A 33 25.56 -17.40 0.18
C LYS A 33 24.67 -18.30 1.04
N GLU A 34 23.44 -17.84 1.31
CA GLU A 34 22.47 -18.57 2.14
C GLU A 34 21.61 -19.54 1.33
N ILE A 35 21.67 -19.48 0.00
CA ILE A 35 20.89 -20.37 -0.86
C ILE A 35 21.55 -21.74 -0.90
N ILE A 36 21.11 -22.63 -0.03
CA ILE A 36 21.58 -24.02 0.04
C ILE A 36 20.62 -24.91 -0.74
N TYR A 37 20.96 -25.25 -1.97
CA TYR A 37 20.13 -26.06 -2.87
C TYR A 37 19.94 -27.53 -2.43
N THR A 38 20.75 -28.02 -1.49
CA THR A 38 20.89 -29.45 -1.20
C THR A 38 19.98 -29.98 -0.07
N LYS A 39 19.21 -29.15 0.60
CA LYS A 39 18.39 -29.58 1.76
C LYS A 39 16.95 -29.12 1.63
N LEU A 40 16.26 -29.60 0.60
CA LEU A 40 14.79 -29.46 0.52
C LEU A 40 14.14 -30.50 1.44
N ASP A 41 13.72 -30.06 2.63
CA ASP A 41 12.92 -30.87 3.53
C ASP A 41 11.46 -30.87 3.04
N LYS A 42 11.00 -32.04 2.54
CA LYS A 42 9.63 -32.23 2.05
C LYS A 42 8.58 -32.00 3.15
N ASN A 43 8.90 -32.30 4.40
CA ASN A 43 7.97 -32.09 5.51
C ASN A 43 7.78 -30.60 5.80
N LEU A 44 8.88 -29.85 5.83
CA LEU A 44 8.84 -28.40 5.99
C LEU A 44 8.08 -27.73 4.84
N MET A 45 8.35 -28.16 3.59
CA MET A 45 7.64 -27.64 2.41
C MET A 45 6.13 -27.91 2.50
N ARG A 46 5.74 -29.12 2.93
CA ARG A 46 4.30 -29.45 3.13
C ARG A 46 3.65 -28.59 4.20
N GLN A 47 4.33 -28.37 5.32
CA GLN A 47 3.83 -27.50 6.40
C GLN A 47 3.65 -26.06 5.90
N MET A 48 4.65 -25.51 5.20
CA MET A 48 4.58 -24.17 4.61
C MET A 48 3.43 -24.07 3.60
N LEU A 49 3.24 -25.05 2.73
CA LEU A 49 2.13 -25.07 1.78
C LEU A 49 0.78 -25.13 2.49
N THR A 50 0.63 -25.99 3.50
CA THR A 50 -0.62 -26.10 4.26
C THR A 50 -0.98 -24.78 4.97
N PHE A 51 0.01 -24.06 5.44
CA PHE A 51 -0.17 -22.73 6.04
C PHE A 51 -0.48 -21.66 4.97
N SER A 52 0.18 -21.72 3.82
CA SER A 52 0.08 -20.70 2.78
C SER A 52 -1.20 -20.78 1.95
N VAL A 53 -1.74 -21.98 1.73
CA VAL A 53 -2.96 -22.16 0.91
C VAL A 53 -4.17 -21.35 1.41
N PRO A 54 -4.51 -21.33 2.70
CA PRO A 54 -5.58 -20.45 3.19
C PRO A 54 -5.30 -18.96 2.97
N LEU A 55 -4.03 -18.54 3.01
CA LEU A 55 -3.64 -17.15 2.80
C LEU A 55 -3.86 -16.69 1.36
N ILE A 56 -3.84 -17.62 0.40
CA ILE A 56 -4.13 -17.30 -1.01
C ILE A 56 -5.55 -16.76 -1.15
N PHE A 57 -6.53 -17.38 -0.47
CA PHE A 57 -7.92 -16.89 -0.50
C PHE A 57 -8.03 -15.48 0.05
N ASN A 58 -7.31 -15.19 1.13
CA ASN A 58 -7.26 -13.83 1.68
C ASN A 58 -6.64 -12.84 0.68
N ALA A 59 -5.51 -13.18 0.07
CA ALA A 59 -4.84 -12.34 -0.92
C ALA A 59 -5.72 -12.08 -2.16
N VAL A 60 -6.41 -13.11 -2.65
CA VAL A 60 -7.36 -13.00 -3.77
C VAL A 60 -8.55 -12.11 -3.40
N SER A 61 -9.13 -12.28 -2.22
CA SER A 61 -10.23 -11.44 -1.73
C SER A 61 -9.82 -9.97 -1.65
N TRP A 62 -8.63 -9.72 -1.15
CA TRP A 62 -8.03 -8.38 -1.11
C TRP A 62 -7.85 -7.77 -2.51
N TRP A 63 -7.34 -8.56 -3.43
CA TRP A 63 -7.15 -8.11 -4.81
C TRP A 63 -8.50 -7.79 -5.48
N ILE A 64 -9.51 -8.65 -5.30
CA ILE A 64 -10.87 -8.42 -5.80
C ILE A 64 -11.44 -7.13 -5.20
N ALA A 65 -11.39 -6.96 -3.89
CA ALA A 65 -11.90 -5.77 -3.22
C ALA A 65 -11.26 -4.48 -3.77
N ASN A 66 -9.93 -4.44 -3.90
CA ASN A 66 -9.21 -3.28 -4.42
C ASN A 66 -9.39 -3.01 -5.92
N SER A 67 -9.74 -4.04 -6.69
CA SER A 67 -9.92 -3.92 -8.15
C SER A 67 -11.37 -3.68 -8.54
N SER A 68 -12.34 -4.09 -7.71
CA SER A 68 -13.77 -4.02 -7.99
C SER A 68 -14.23 -2.61 -8.32
N ASP A 69 -13.79 -1.62 -7.57
CA ASP A 69 -14.18 -0.23 -7.76
C ASP A 69 -13.85 0.26 -9.17
N ARG A 70 -12.67 -0.07 -9.66
CA ARG A 70 -12.21 0.34 -10.99
C ARG A 70 -12.94 -0.41 -12.11
N LEU A 71 -13.22 -1.70 -11.89
CA LEU A 71 -13.95 -2.52 -12.86
C LEU A 71 -15.40 -2.05 -12.98
N MET A 72 -16.07 -1.80 -11.85
CA MET A 72 -17.43 -1.27 -11.83
C MET A 72 -17.50 0.12 -12.44
N LEU A 73 -16.58 1.00 -12.10
CA LEU A 73 -16.52 2.34 -12.66
C LEU A 73 -16.33 2.31 -14.18
N ASN A 74 -15.44 1.43 -14.66
CA ASN A 74 -15.22 1.26 -16.10
C ASN A 74 -16.45 0.74 -16.84
N TYR A 75 -17.19 -0.17 -16.20
CA TYR A 75 -18.38 -0.76 -16.79
C TYR A 75 -19.54 0.23 -16.90
N PHE A 76 -19.77 1.06 -15.89
CA PHE A 76 -20.91 1.99 -15.84
C PHE A 76 -20.60 3.36 -16.47
N ASN A 77 -19.39 3.89 -16.27
CA ASN A 77 -19.06 5.26 -16.62
C ASN A 77 -17.97 5.37 -17.71
N GLY A 78 -17.24 4.28 -17.96
CA GLY A 78 -16.18 4.25 -18.95
C GLY A 78 -14.80 4.64 -18.46
N ALA A 79 -13.81 4.54 -19.34
CA ALA A 79 -12.39 4.68 -19.02
C ALA A 79 -11.99 6.09 -18.53
N GLY A 80 -12.75 7.13 -18.92
CA GLY A 80 -12.47 8.51 -18.49
C GLY A 80 -12.61 8.68 -16.97
N ASP A 81 -13.69 8.17 -16.40
CA ASP A 81 -13.96 8.26 -14.96
C ASP A 81 -13.01 7.37 -14.15
N VAL A 82 -12.58 6.24 -14.70
CA VAL A 82 -11.50 5.42 -14.09
C VAL A 82 -10.20 6.21 -14.00
N GLY A 83 -9.90 7.04 -15.02
CA GLY A 83 -8.76 7.94 -14.99
C GLY A 83 -8.85 8.96 -13.85
N LEU A 84 -9.99 9.63 -13.70
CA LEU A 84 -10.26 10.59 -12.62
C LEU A 84 -10.17 9.93 -11.24
N TYR A 85 -10.80 8.77 -11.08
CA TYR A 85 -10.72 7.99 -9.85
C TYR A 85 -9.29 7.56 -9.50
N SER A 86 -8.52 7.13 -10.51
CA SER A 86 -7.13 6.70 -10.30
C SER A 86 -6.23 7.84 -9.85
N VAL A 87 -6.46 9.06 -10.34
CA VAL A 87 -5.77 10.26 -9.86
C VAL A 87 -6.21 10.59 -8.42
N ALA A 88 -7.51 10.57 -8.15
CA ALA A 88 -8.05 10.80 -6.80
C ALA A 88 -7.48 9.83 -5.77
N ALA A 89 -7.36 8.55 -6.11
CA ALA A 89 -6.86 7.48 -5.24
C ALA A 89 -5.37 7.62 -4.87
N LYS A 90 -4.60 8.46 -5.57
CA LYS A 90 -3.18 8.71 -5.24
C LYS A 90 -2.99 9.41 -3.90
N ILE A 91 -3.92 10.26 -3.50
CA ILE A 91 -3.81 11.01 -2.24
C ILE A 91 -4.06 10.08 -1.03
N PRO A 92 -5.17 9.33 -0.97
CA PRO A 92 -5.37 8.32 0.09
C PRO A 92 -4.24 7.29 0.15
N SER A 93 -3.65 6.91 -0.99
CA SER A 93 -2.56 5.93 -1.00
C SER A 93 -1.30 6.38 -0.22
N ILE A 94 -1.09 7.68 -0.08
CA ILE A 94 -0.02 8.22 0.77
C ILE A 94 -0.34 7.94 2.24
N ILE A 95 -1.57 8.20 2.67
CA ILE A 95 -2.02 7.95 4.04
C ILE A 95 -1.97 6.45 4.35
N THR A 96 -2.50 5.60 3.47
CA THR A 96 -2.43 4.15 3.67
C THR A 96 -1.00 3.61 3.70
N SER A 97 -0.06 4.22 2.98
CA SER A 97 1.36 3.87 3.07
C SER A 97 1.95 4.20 4.44
N ILE A 98 1.64 5.38 4.99
CA ILE A 98 2.07 5.76 6.34
C ILE A 98 1.46 4.81 7.37
N THR A 99 0.16 4.51 7.24
CA THR A 99 -0.55 3.55 8.09
C THR A 99 0.11 2.16 8.04
N SER A 100 0.48 1.69 6.86
CA SER A 100 1.11 0.37 6.71
C SER A 100 2.49 0.30 7.39
N ILE A 101 3.28 1.36 7.33
CA ILE A 101 4.57 1.46 8.02
C ILE A 101 4.36 1.42 9.55
N PHE A 102 3.37 2.19 10.04
CA PHE A 102 3.01 2.15 11.45
C PHE A 102 2.57 0.75 11.89
N ASN A 103 1.69 0.11 11.13
CA ASN A 103 1.21 -1.23 11.46
C ASN A 103 2.32 -2.27 11.48
N GLN A 104 3.32 -2.17 10.59
CA GLN A 104 4.48 -3.06 10.61
C GLN A 104 5.33 -2.85 11.89
N ALA A 105 5.60 -1.60 12.25
CA ALA A 105 6.33 -1.29 13.47
C ALA A 105 5.53 -1.70 14.72
N TRP A 106 4.22 -1.47 14.73
CA TRP A 106 3.32 -1.85 15.79
C TRP A 106 3.27 -3.36 16.02
N MET A 107 3.20 -4.13 14.95
CA MET A 107 3.19 -5.59 15.03
C MET A 107 4.43 -6.13 15.75
N ILE A 108 5.60 -5.59 15.46
CA ILE A 108 6.85 -5.97 16.13
C ILE A 108 6.84 -5.54 17.60
N SER A 109 6.48 -4.28 17.87
CA SER A 109 6.47 -3.74 19.23
C SER A 109 5.44 -4.42 20.14
N SER A 110 4.26 -4.73 19.61
CA SER A 110 3.18 -5.38 20.39
C SER A 110 3.55 -6.79 20.84
N VAL A 111 4.27 -7.54 20.00
CA VAL A 111 4.74 -8.89 20.37
C VAL A 111 5.82 -8.80 21.45
N THR A 112 6.76 -7.86 21.32
CA THR A 112 7.86 -7.71 22.27
C THR A 112 7.37 -7.22 23.65
N GLU A 113 6.41 -6.30 23.67
CA GLU A 113 5.89 -5.71 24.92
C GLU A 113 4.91 -6.63 25.64
N TYR A 114 4.24 -7.54 24.92
CA TYR A 114 3.34 -8.53 25.52
C TYR A 114 4.06 -9.42 26.54
N ASP A 115 5.32 -9.76 26.30
CA ASP A 115 6.12 -10.59 27.20
C ASP A 115 6.68 -9.83 28.42
N SER A 116 6.74 -8.48 28.35
CA SER A 116 7.43 -7.66 29.35
C SER A 116 6.51 -6.97 30.35
N THR A 117 5.30 -6.61 29.95
CA THR A 117 4.39 -5.83 30.80
C THR A 117 2.93 -6.22 30.56
N ASN A 118 2.27 -6.65 31.61
CA ASN A 118 0.83 -6.95 31.63
C ASN A 118 -0.01 -5.63 31.70
N ASP A 119 0.50 -4.54 31.13
CA ASP A 119 -0.09 -3.19 31.22
C ASP A 119 -0.85 -2.81 29.95
N ASN A 120 -2.17 -3.00 30.01
CA ASN A 120 -3.10 -2.59 28.95
C ASN A 120 -3.09 -1.08 28.64
N SER A 121 -2.46 -0.26 29.51
CA SER A 121 -2.43 1.20 29.33
C SER A 121 -1.56 1.62 28.15
N PHE A 122 -0.48 0.86 27.86
CA PHE A 122 0.40 1.12 26.70
C PHE A 122 -0.35 0.98 25.38
N TYR A 123 -1.09 -0.12 25.22
CA TYR A 123 -1.85 -0.38 23.99
C TYR A 123 -2.91 0.69 23.75
N SER A 124 -3.66 1.07 24.80
CA SER A 124 -4.70 2.07 24.70
C SER A 124 -4.15 3.45 24.36
N LYS A 125 -3.05 3.88 25.00
CA LYS A 125 -2.41 5.17 24.73
C LYS A 125 -1.87 5.26 23.32
N THR A 126 -1.18 4.24 22.85
CA THR A 126 -0.60 4.19 21.50
C THR A 126 -1.69 4.18 20.44
N PHE A 127 -2.75 3.38 20.62
CA PHE A 127 -3.89 3.33 19.72
C PHE A 127 -4.61 4.68 19.62
N ASN A 128 -4.87 5.32 20.76
CA ASN A 128 -5.51 6.63 20.78
C ASN A 128 -4.64 7.72 20.15
N GLY A 129 -3.34 7.71 20.41
CA GLY A 129 -2.38 8.62 19.79
C GLY A 129 -2.33 8.47 18.28
N TYR A 130 -2.25 7.22 17.81
CA TYR A 130 -2.26 6.92 16.40
C TYR A 130 -3.55 7.39 15.70
N ASN A 131 -4.72 7.06 16.25
CA ASN A 131 -5.99 7.49 15.69
C ASN A 131 -6.12 9.01 15.66
N PHE A 132 -5.69 9.70 16.71
CA PHE A 132 -5.70 11.15 16.74
C PHE A 132 -4.87 11.75 15.59
N VAL A 133 -3.63 11.29 15.43
CA VAL A 133 -2.75 11.75 14.34
C VAL A 133 -3.35 11.45 12.97
N LEU A 134 -3.89 10.25 12.78
CA LEU A 134 -4.48 9.82 11.51
C LEU A 134 -5.70 10.66 11.14
N ILE A 135 -6.62 10.89 12.07
CA ILE A 135 -7.80 11.72 11.86
C ILE A 135 -7.39 13.17 11.59
N PHE A 136 -6.43 13.70 12.36
CA PHE A 136 -5.93 15.06 12.17
C PHE A 136 -5.28 15.25 10.79
N CYS A 137 -4.40 14.34 10.38
CA CYS A 137 -3.77 14.38 9.06
C CYS A 137 -4.79 14.26 7.93
N THR A 138 -5.79 13.41 8.10
CA THR A 138 -6.86 13.24 7.10
C THR A 138 -7.74 14.48 7.00
N ALA A 139 -8.13 15.09 8.13
CA ALA A 139 -8.89 16.34 8.15
C ALA A 139 -8.12 17.47 7.47
N LEU A 140 -6.82 17.59 7.77
CA LEU A 140 -5.96 18.59 7.14
C LEU A 140 -5.83 18.33 5.62
N ALA A 141 -5.68 17.07 5.20
CA ALA A 141 -5.64 16.71 3.79
C ALA A 141 -6.94 17.09 3.06
N ILE A 142 -8.11 16.89 3.68
CA ILE A 142 -9.40 17.27 3.09
C ILE A 142 -9.50 18.78 2.89
N ILE A 143 -9.01 19.58 3.84
CA ILE A 143 -9.03 21.04 3.73
C ILE A 143 -8.12 21.52 2.58
N VAL A 144 -6.94 20.92 2.45
CA VAL A 144 -5.90 21.35 1.50
C VAL A 144 -6.09 20.74 0.11
N ILE A 145 -6.93 19.72 -0.04
CA ILE A 145 -7.02 18.93 -1.30
C ILE A 145 -7.38 19.78 -2.50
N LYS A 146 -8.33 20.70 -2.38
CA LYS A 146 -8.81 21.51 -3.49
C LYS A 146 -7.71 22.41 -4.07
N PRO A 147 -7.02 23.26 -3.28
CA PRO A 147 -5.91 24.05 -3.79
C PRO A 147 -4.73 23.19 -4.25
N PHE A 148 -4.46 22.07 -3.59
CA PHE A 148 -3.40 21.14 -3.97
C PHE A 148 -3.65 20.56 -5.36
N MET A 149 -4.84 20.03 -5.61
CA MET A 149 -5.20 19.46 -6.92
C MET A 149 -5.18 20.49 -8.02
N TYR A 150 -5.55 21.74 -7.71
CA TYR A 150 -5.51 22.81 -8.69
C TYR A 150 -4.09 23.18 -9.12
N LEU A 151 -3.13 23.04 -8.23
CA LEU A 151 -1.72 23.39 -8.47
C LEU A 151 -0.94 22.25 -9.13
N TYR A 152 -1.18 21.00 -8.73
CA TYR A 152 -0.36 19.86 -9.12
C TYR A 152 -0.94 19.01 -10.24
N VAL A 153 -2.27 19.05 -10.44
CA VAL A 153 -2.95 18.16 -11.38
C VAL A 153 -3.30 18.92 -12.67
N GLY A 154 -3.07 18.26 -13.80
CA GLY A 154 -3.43 18.82 -15.11
C GLY A 154 -4.93 19.15 -15.22
N THR A 155 -5.25 20.09 -16.12
CA THR A 155 -6.60 20.66 -16.29
C THR A 155 -7.69 19.60 -16.42
N ASP A 156 -7.41 18.52 -17.15
CA ASP A 156 -8.36 17.47 -17.48
C ASP A 156 -8.74 16.59 -16.26
N PHE A 157 -7.87 16.54 -15.25
CA PHE A 157 -8.06 15.72 -14.05
C PHE A 157 -8.38 16.51 -12.79
N ARG A 158 -8.53 17.83 -12.89
CA ARG A 158 -8.81 18.70 -11.73
C ARG A 158 -10.10 18.34 -11.03
N SER A 159 -11.11 17.89 -11.74
CA SER A 159 -12.42 17.49 -11.19
C SER A 159 -12.34 16.28 -10.25
N SER A 160 -11.24 15.53 -10.27
CA SER A 160 -11.04 14.36 -9.40
C SER A 160 -10.98 14.71 -7.90
N TRP A 161 -10.78 16.00 -7.52
CA TRP A 161 -10.80 16.42 -6.11
C TRP A 161 -12.11 16.08 -5.39
N ILE A 162 -13.22 15.95 -6.12
CA ILE A 162 -14.54 15.63 -5.56
C ILE A 162 -14.54 14.23 -4.92
N TYR A 163 -13.82 13.28 -5.49
CA TYR A 163 -13.74 11.90 -5.00
C TYR A 163 -12.79 11.73 -3.81
N VAL A 164 -11.78 12.61 -3.69
CA VAL A 164 -10.70 12.47 -2.71
C VAL A 164 -11.19 12.45 -1.26
N PRO A 165 -12.12 13.32 -0.79
CA PRO A 165 -12.57 13.30 0.59
C PRO A 165 -13.22 11.97 1.00
N PHE A 166 -14.02 11.38 0.13
CA PHE A 166 -14.67 10.09 0.38
C PHE A 166 -13.64 8.97 0.49
N LEU A 167 -12.65 8.96 -0.41
CA LEU A 167 -11.58 7.98 -0.39
C LEU A 167 -10.65 8.15 0.82
N LEU A 168 -10.43 9.39 1.27
CA LEU A 168 -9.66 9.68 2.48
C LEU A 168 -10.36 9.18 3.74
N VAL A 169 -11.68 9.38 3.84
CA VAL A 169 -12.46 8.83 4.95
C VAL A 169 -12.40 7.31 4.93
N GLY A 170 -12.54 6.68 3.76
CA GLY A 170 -12.38 5.23 3.61
C GLY A 170 -11.01 4.73 4.07
N ALA A 171 -9.94 5.48 3.79
CA ALA A 171 -8.57 5.11 4.15
C ALA A 171 -8.29 5.11 5.67
N ILE A 172 -9.12 5.79 6.49
CA ILE A 172 -9.00 5.75 7.96
C ILE A 172 -9.40 4.39 8.53
N PHE A 173 -10.34 3.71 7.88
CA PHE A 173 -10.87 2.43 8.34
C PHE A 173 -10.10 1.21 7.80
N PHE A 174 -9.01 1.45 7.13
CA PHE A 174 -8.16 0.46 6.49
C PHE A 174 -6.89 0.20 7.30
#